data_fc9d9e144c413a1eaa567e63c94882d6
#
_entry.id   fc9d9e144c413a1eaa567e63c94882d6
#
_cell.length_a   1.000
_cell.length_b   1.000
_cell.length_c   1.000
_cell.angle_alpha   90.00
_cell.angle_beta   90.00
_cell.angle_gamma   90.00
#
_symmetry.space_group_name_H-M   'P 1'
#
loop_
_entity.id
_entity.type
_entity.pdbx_description
1 polymer ?
#
loop_
_entity_poly.entity_id
_entity_poly.type
_entity_poly.pdbx_seq_one_letter_code
_entity_poly.pdbx_strand_id
1 'polypeptide(L)'
;MQIKYFRFQCLLLVKKRCKVHQNVVEACVKANVRQIVYTSVLSDSHPLNPSIENIDHSFTEAIIQNSPLDYIFLRNSLFAEAFISDYLRAVDAKEEVISKNMGDGRVWFISRRDAAFAASCALSNDLLHREVLNINGIEPIS
;
A
#
# COMPACT_ATOMS: atom_id res chain seq x y z
N MET A 1 -12.78 12.65 -22.27
CA MET A 1 -11.92 11.54 -21.77
C MET A 1 -11.95 11.63 -20.25
N GLN A 2 -12.69 10.74 -19.59
CA GLN A 2 -12.76 10.72 -18.13
C GLN A 2 -11.55 9.96 -17.60
N ILE A 3 -10.64 10.63 -16.88
CA ILE A 3 -9.54 9.97 -16.19
C ILE A 3 -10.15 9.17 -15.05
N LYS A 4 -10.24 7.84 -15.19
CA LYS A 4 -10.85 6.98 -14.19
C LYS A 4 -9.94 6.74 -12.97
N TYR A 5 -8.60 6.90 -13.10
CA TYR A 5 -7.65 6.32 -12.15
C TYR A 5 -6.38 7.14 -11.99
N PHE A 6 -5.90 7.17 -10.76
CA PHE A 6 -4.56 7.68 -10.47
C PHE A 6 -3.87 6.74 -9.48
N ARG A 7 -2.67 6.23 -9.83
CA ARG A 7 -1.77 5.52 -8.92
C ARG A 7 -0.68 6.47 -8.47
N PHE A 8 -0.51 6.58 -7.17
CA PHE A 8 0.52 7.43 -6.61
C PHE A 8 1.34 6.68 -5.56
N GLN A 9 2.67 6.76 -5.66
CA GLN A 9 3.61 6.29 -4.65
C GLN A 9 4.73 7.32 -4.52
N CYS A 10 4.92 7.85 -3.31
CA CYS A 10 5.94 8.85 -3.03
C CYS A 10 6.91 8.33 -1.97
N LEU A 11 8.21 8.35 -2.25
CA LEU A 11 9.30 7.94 -1.36
C LEU A 11 9.80 9.07 -0.44
N LEU A 12 8.97 10.04 -0.11
CA LEU A 12 9.34 11.20 0.70
C LEU A 12 9.13 10.95 2.20
N LEU A 13 9.85 11.72 3.03
CA LEU A 13 9.66 11.75 4.48
C LEU A 13 8.20 12.05 4.87
N VAL A 14 7.71 11.41 5.92
CA VAL A 14 6.31 11.36 6.39
C VAL A 14 5.52 12.65 6.16
N LYS A 15 5.97 13.79 6.71
CA LYS A 15 5.23 15.07 6.59
C LYS A 15 5.10 15.58 5.15
N LYS A 16 6.13 15.39 4.32
CA LYS A 16 6.10 15.78 2.90
C LYS A 16 5.16 14.87 2.12
N ARG A 17 5.17 13.58 2.41
CA ARG A 17 4.30 12.58 1.78
C ARG A 17 2.83 12.87 2.03
N CYS A 18 2.42 13.11 3.27
CA CYS A 18 1.05 13.46 3.61
C CYS A 18 0.57 14.69 2.84
N LYS A 19 1.39 15.76 2.76
CA LYS A 19 1.04 16.96 2.02
C LYS A 19 0.90 16.71 0.51
N VAL A 20 1.79 15.91 -0.06
CA VAL A 20 1.71 15.55 -1.49
C VAL A 20 0.46 14.72 -1.76
N HIS A 21 0.14 13.75 -0.92
CA HIS A 21 -1.07 12.93 -1.06
C HIS A 21 -2.33 13.79 -0.94
N GLN A 22 -2.39 14.71 0.00
CA GLN A 22 -3.49 15.66 0.11
C GLN A 22 -3.67 16.48 -1.17
N ASN A 23 -2.59 17.04 -1.72
CA ASN A 23 -2.63 17.81 -2.97
C ASN A 23 -3.17 16.96 -4.15
N VAL A 24 -2.79 15.67 -4.20
CA VAL A 24 -3.28 14.74 -5.22
C VAL A 24 -4.79 14.52 -5.09
N VAL A 25 -5.28 14.25 -3.89
CA VAL A 25 -6.71 14.05 -3.64
C VAL A 25 -7.51 15.32 -4.01
N GLU A 26 -7.03 16.50 -3.60
CA GLU A 26 -7.63 17.77 -3.97
C GLU A 26 -7.65 17.99 -5.50
N ALA A 27 -6.58 17.63 -6.20
CA ALA A 27 -6.52 17.71 -7.65
C ALA A 27 -7.50 16.76 -8.33
N CYS A 28 -7.64 15.53 -7.81
CA CYS A 28 -8.61 14.55 -8.30
C CYS A 28 -10.06 15.07 -8.12
N VAL A 29 -10.37 15.67 -6.99
CA VAL A 29 -11.69 16.29 -6.75
C VAL A 29 -11.95 17.42 -7.75
N LYS A 30 -10.97 18.33 -7.94
CA LYS A 30 -11.08 19.45 -8.90
C LYS A 30 -11.23 18.98 -10.35
N ALA A 31 -10.60 17.84 -10.69
CA ALA A 31 -10.67 17.26 -12.03
C ALA A 31 -11.90 16.37 -12.24
N ASN A 32 -12.82 16.28 -11.26
CA ASN A 32 -13.98 15.40 -11.29
C ASN A 32 -13.61 13.93 -11.59
N VAL A 33 -12.51 13.44 -11.00
CA VAL A 33 -12.17 12.02 -11.03
C VAL A 33 -13.27 11.26 -10.30
N ARG A 34 -13.74 10.16 -10.88
CA ARG A 34 -14.82 9.38 -10.26
C ARG A 34 -14.32 8.55 -9.09
N GLN A 35 -13.19 7.88 -9.24
CA GLN A 35 -12.70 6.88 -8.31
C GLN A 35 -11.18 6.92 -8.19
N ILE A 36 -10.68 6.70 -6.98
CA ILE A 36 -9.26 6.46 -6.69
C ILE A 36 -9.06 5.00 -6.31
N VAL A 37 -8.15 4.31 -6.99
CA VAL A 37 -7.61 3.03 -6.53
C VAL A 37 -6.26 3.30 -5.88
N TYR A 38 -6.16 3.05 -4.58
CA TYR A 38 -4.97 3.36 -3.78
C TYR A 38 -4.31 2.09 -3.26
N THR A 39 -3.03 1.90 -3.57
CA THR A 39 -2.23 0.82 -2.99
C THR A 39 -1.79 1.23 -1.60
N SER A 40 -2.45 0.67 -0.60
CA SER A 40 -2.18 0.84 0.82
C SER A 40 -1.33 -0.32 1.36
N VAL A 41 -1.17 -0.38 2.65
CA VAL A 41 -0.46 -1.46 3.34
C VAL A 41 -1.41 -2.23 4.23
N LEU A 42 -1.26 -3.54 4.25
CA LEU A 42 -1.91 -4.38 5.24
C LEU A 42 -1.23 -4.06 6.59
N SER A 43 -1.93 -3.31 7.41
CA SER A 43 -1.48 -2.99 8.74
C SER A 43 -2.33 -3.77 9.73
N ASP A 44 -1.68 -4.56 10.54
CA ASP A 44 -2.27 -4.92 11.80
C ASP A 44 -2.18 -3.64 12.66
N SER A 45 -3.29 -2.94 12.73
CA SER A 45 -3.38 -1.65 13.44
C SER A 45 -3.35 -1.88 14.95
N HIS A 46 -2.27 -2.55 15.43
CA HIS A 46 -2.06 -2.65 16.85
C HIS A 46 -1.70 -1.25 17.38
N PRO A 47 -2.54 -0.66 18.23
CA PRO A 47 -2.35 0.72 18.69
C PRO A 47 -1.01 0.96 19.39
N LEU A 48 -0.34 -0.12 19.83
CA LEU A 48 0.91 -0.07 20.57
C LEU A 48 2.17 -0.13 19.70
N ASN A 49 2.04 -0.36 18.36
CA ASN A 49 3.19 -0.40 17.46
C ASN A 49 2.86 0.20 16.08
N PRO A 50 2.57 1.50 16.00
CA PRO A 50 2.35 2.14 14.72
C PRO A 50 3.67 2.27 13.97
N SER A 51 3.86 1.50 12.90
CA SER A 51 4.95 1.81 11.98
C SER A 51 4.70 3.16 11.28
N ILE A 52 5.77 3.83 10.88
CA ILE A 52 5.68 5.09 10.13
C ILE A 52 4.87 4.91 8.85
N GLU A 53 5.05 3.78 8.17
CA GLU A 53 4.32 3.42 6.97
C GLU A 53 2.82 3.30 7.25
N ASN A 54 2.43 2.67 8.35
CA ASN A 54 1.03 2.52 8.73
C ASN A 54 0.37 3.87 8.98
N ILE A 55 1.05 4.79 9.66
CA ILE A 55 0.55 6.15 9.92
C ILE A 55 0.31 6.88 8.59
N ASP A 56 1.27 6.83 7.67
CA ASP A 56 1.17 7.49 6.37
C ASP A 56 0.03 6.94 5.51
N HIS A 57 -0.10 5.62 5.47
CA HIS A 57 -1.15 4.97 4.70
C HIS A 57 -2.53 5.24 5.31
N SER A 58 -2.66 5.15 6.63
CA SER A 58 -3.91 5.47 7.33
C SER A 58 -4.33 6.92 7.13
N PHE A 59 -3.39 7.87 7.17
CA PHE A 59 -3.66 9.26 6.85
C PHE A 59 -4.20 9.42 5.42
N THR A 60 -3.58 8.74 4.46
CA THR A 60 -3.98 8.83 3.05
C THR A 60 -5.37 8.21 2.83
N GLU A 61 -5.63 7.05 3.41
CA GLU A 61 -6.96 6.44 3.37
C GLU A 61 -8.01 7.40 3.96
N ALA A 62 -7.72 8.02 5.10
CA ALA A 62 -8.64 8.94 5.76
C ALA A 62 -8.97 10.18 4.89
N ILE A 63 -7.99 10.82 4.24
CA ILE A 63 -8.27 11.97 3.37
C ILE A 63 -9.05 11.58 2.11
N ILE A 64 -8.84 10.38 1.57
CA ILE A 64 -9.63 9.87 0.44
C ILE A 64 -11.06 9.57 0.89
N GLN A 65 -11.25 8.89 2.02
CA GLN A 65 -12.57 8.56 2.56
C GLN A 65 -13.42 9.80 2.87
N ASN A 66 -12.79 10.87 3.35
CA ASN A 66 -13.46 12.15 3.65
C ASN A 66 -13.69 13.02 2.41
N SER A 67 -13.23 12.59 1.23
CA SER A 67 -13.48 13.28 -0.04
C SER A 67 -14.77 12.78 -0.71
N PRO A 68 -15.31 13.50 -1.69
CA PRO A 68 -16.46 13.05 -2.49
C PRO A 68 -16.12 11.93 -3.49
N LEU A 69 -14.85 11.51 -3.58
CA LEU A 69 -14.40 10.49 -4.52
C LEU A 69 -14.87 9.10 -4.09
N ASP A 70 -15.12 8.26 -5.05
CA ASP A 70 -15.20 6.83 -4.84
C ASP A 70 -13.81 6.23 -4.66
N TYR A 71 -13.67 5.09 -3.97
CA TYR A 71 -12.35 4.53 -3.70
C TYR A 71 -12.33 3.01 -3.64
N ILE A 72 -11.16 2.46 -3.94
CA ILE A 72 -10.78 1.08 -3.63
C ILE A 72 -9.41 1.14 -2.96
N PHE A 73 -9.29 0.63 -1.74
CA PHE A 73 -8.00 0.49 -1.06
C PHE A 73 -7.52 -0.94 -1.21
N LEU A 74 -6.33 -1.10 -1.77
CA LEU A 74 -5.64 -2.38 -1.88
C LEU A 74 -4.56 -2.42 -0.80
N ARG A 75 -4.89 -2.99 0.34
CA ARG A 75 -3.96 -3.17 1.46
C ARG A 75 -3.04 -4.35 1.18
N ASN A 76 -1.90 -4.05 0.56
CA ASN A 76 -0.92 -5.07 0.22
C ASN A 76 -0.16 -5.54 1.45
N SER A 77 0.07 -6.83 1.55
CA SER A 77 1.05 -7.42 2.44
C SER A 77 2.48 -7.08 2.00
N LEU A 78 3.49 -7.51 2.76
CA LEU A 78 4.88 -7.26 2.44
C LEU A 78 5.27 -7.86 1.10
N PHE A 79 6.03 -7.10 0.31
CA PHE A 79 6.52 -7.57 -0.98
C PHE A 79 7.67 -8.56 -0.80
N ALA A 80 7.53 -9.76 -1.38
CA ALA A 80 8.57 -10.80 -1.34
C ALA A 80 9.92 -10.29 -1.90
N GLU A 81 9.87 -9.48 -2.95
CA GLU A 81 11.09 -8.92 -3.56
C GLU A 81 11.84 -7.96 -2.61
N ALA A 82 11.15 -7.27 -1.71
CA ALA A 82 11.81 -6.44 -0.71
C ALA A 82 12.59 -7.29 0.28
N PHE A 83 12.00 -8.40 0.73
CA PHE A 83 12.66 -9.35 1.62
C PHE A 83 13.87 -10.01 0.95
N ILE A 84 13.73 -10.46 -0.31
CA ILE A 84 14.82 -11.03 -1.10
C ILE A 84 15.96 -10.01 -1.29
N SER A 85 15.63 -8.74 -1.57
CA SER A 85 16.64 -7.69 -1.72
C SER A 85 17.43 -7.43 -0.43
N ASP A 86 16.74 -7.47 0.72
CA ASP A 86 17.40 -7.34 2.03
C ASP A 86 18.32 -8.54 2.32
N TYR A 87 17.86 -9.74 1.98
CA TYR A 87 18.66 -10.96 2.10
C TYR A 87 19.95 -10.90 1.26
N LEU A 88 19.80 -10.57 -0.02
CA LEU A 88 20.97 -10.47 -0.92
C LEU A 88 21.97 -9.41 -0.45
N ARG A 89 21.49 -8.28 0.05
CA ARG A 89 22.35 -7.23 0.62
C ARG A 89 23.15 -7.73 1.84
N ALA A 90 22.50 -8.47 2.74
CA ALA A 90 23.16 -9.05 3.91
C ALA A 90 24.23 -10.09 3.49
N VAL A 91 23.95 -10.93 2.49
CA VAL A 91 24.91 -11.88 1.91
C VAL A 91 26.12 -11.14 1.33
N ASP A 92 25.89 -10.09 0.54
CA ASP A 92 26.96 -9.28 -0.05
C ASP A 92 27.82 -8.58 1.02
N ALA A 93 27.20 -8.14 2.10
CA ALA A 93 27.88 -7.54 3.26
C ALA A 93 28.55 -8.57 4.18
N LYS A 94 28.43 -9.87 3.87
CA LYS A 94 28.94 -10.99 4.69
C LYS A 94 28.39 -10.97 6.11
N GLU A 95 27.16 -10.55 6.27
CA GLU A 95 26.46 -10.61 7.56
C GLU A 95 26.07 -12.06 7.87
N GLU A 96 26.41 -12.55 9.05
CA GLU A 96 26.08 -13.91 9.49
C GLU A 96 24.59 -14.05 9.88
N VAL A 97 23.94 -12.93 10.22
CA VAL A 97 22.56 -12.91 10.71
C VAL A 97 21.77 -11.74 10.09
N ILE A 98 20.60 -12.06 9.57
CA ILE A 98 19.61 -11.06 9.17
C ILE A 98 18.66 -10.85 10.35
N SER A 99 18.73 -9.70 11.00
CA SER A 99 17.79 -9.34 12.04
C SER A 99 16.52 -8.74 11.47
N LYS A 100 15.39 -9.34 11.78
CA LYS A 100 14.04 -8.84 11.42
C LYS A 100 13.13 -8.91 12.65
N ASN A 101 12.30 -7.91 12.84
CA ASN A 101 11.35 -7.85 13.95
C ASN A 101 10.09 -8.65 13.64
N MET A 102 10.22 -9.91 13.24
CA MET A 102 9.09 -10.77 12.87
C MET A 102 8.65 -11.69 14.01
N GLY A 103 9.50 -11.92 15.00
CA GLY A 103 9.23 -12.86 16.10
C GLY A 103 8.84 -14.24 15.55
N ASP A 104 7.88 -14.88 16.20
CA ASP A 104 7.28 -16.16 15.76
C ASP A 104 6.09 -15.94 14.79
N GLY A 105 5.96 -14.75 14.27
CA GLY A 105 4.89 -14.38 13.33
C GLY A 105 5.03 -15.06 11.98
N ARG A 106 3.91 -15.12 11.26
CA ARG A 106 3.86 -15.58 9.88
C ARG A 106 3.48 -14.44 8.97
N VAL A 107 4.10 -14.36 7.80
CA VAL A 107 3.85 -13.31 6.82
C VAL A 107 3.38 -13.92 5.51
N TRP A 108 2.25 -13.43 5.00
CA TRP A 108 1.75 -13.76 3.67
C TRP A 108 2.36 -12.80 2.65
N PHE A 109 3.60 -13.06 2.24
CA PHE A 109 4.25 -12.23 1.23
C PHE A 109 3.47 -12.22 -0.09
N ILE A 110 3.47 -11.09 -0.76
CA ILE A 110 2.91 -10.96 -2.11
C ILE A 110 4.01 -10.50 -3.08
N SER A 111 3.97 -10.98 -4.31
CA SER A 111 4.85 -10.43 -5.35
C SER A 111 4.36 -9.06 -5.83
N ARG A 112 5.29 -8.18 -6.23
CA ARG A 112 4.90 -6.91 -6.87
C ARG A 112 4.08 -7.13 -8.13
N ARG A 113 4.32 -8.25 -8.84
CA ARG A 113 3.57 -8.64 -10.03
C ARG A 113 2.10 -8.93 -9.70
N ASP A 114 1.83 -9.72 -8.66
CA ASP A 114 0.48 -10.07 -8.27
C ASP A 114 -0.26 -8.88 -7.66
N ALA A 115 0.44 -8.04 -6.89
CA ALA A 115 -0.12 -6.78 -6.41
C ALA A 115 -0.50 -5.82 -7.56
N ALA A 116 0.32 -5.75 -8.61
CA ALA A 116 0.02 -4.97 -9.81
C ALA A 116 -1.15 -5.58 -10.60
N PHE A 117 -1.24 -6.91 -10.67
CA PHE A 117 -2.37 -7.60 -11.29
C PHE A 117 -3.67 -7.33 -10.53
N ALA A 118 -3.67 -7.44 -9.20
CA ALA A 118 -4.81 -7.10 -8.36
C ALA A 118 -5.26 -5.64 -8.58
N ALA A 119 -4.30 -4.70 -8.67
CA ALA A 119 -4.58 -3.31 -8.96
C ALA A 119 -5.22 -3.13 -10.35
N SER A 120 -4.75 -3.86 -11.36
CA SER A 120 -5.33 -3.85 -12.70
C SER A 120 -6.77 -4.37 -12.71
N CYS A 121 -7.03 -5.47 -11.98
CA CYS A 121 -8.38 -6.01 -11.82
C CYS A 121 -9.32 -5.02 -11.14
N ALA A 122 -8.87 -4.40 -10.05
CA ALA A 122 -9.65 -3.38 -9.34
C ALA A 122 -9.98 -2.17 -10.23
N LEU A 123 -9.01 -1.73 -11.04
CA LEU A 123 -9.18 -0.63 -11.99
C LEU A 123 -10.18 -0.95 -13.10
N SER A 124 -10.31 -2.20 -13.48
CA SER A 124 -11.19 -2.65 -14.57
C SER A 124 -12.57 -3.09 -14.08
N ASN A 125 -12.79 -3.12 -12.76
CA ASN A 125 -14.03 -3.59 -12.18
C ASN A 125 -14.94 -2.43 -11.76
N ASP A 126 -15.97 -2.17 -12.55
CA ASP A 126 -16.92 -1.10 -12.27
C ASP A 126 -17.93 -1.43 -11.15
N LEU A 127 -17.89 -2.63 -10.59
CA LEU A 127 -18.77 -3.06 -9.49
C LEU A 127 -18.20 -2.77 -8.10
N LEU A 128 -16.90 -2.45 -8.01
CA LEU A 128 -16.26 -2.16 -6.74
C LEU A 128 -16.41 -0.67 -6.38
N HIS A 129 -17.05 -0.40 -5.25
CA HIS A 129 -17.31 0.95 -4.75
C HIS A 129 -17.04 1.02 -3.26
N ARG A 130 -16.17 1.95 -2.83
CA ARG A 130 -15.81 2.20 -1.44
C ARG A 130 -15.34 0.94 -0.70
N GLU A 131 -14.53 0.14 -1.37
CA GLU A 131 -14.06 -1.15 -0.87
C GLU A 131 -12.65 -1.07 -0.29
N VAL A 132 -12.40 -1.93 0.68
CA VAL A 132 -11.07 -2.17 1.27
C VAL A 132 -10.74 -3.65 1.09
N LEU A 133 -9.73 -3.93 0.27
CA LEU A 133 -9.33 -5.30 -0.08
C LEU A 133 -7.93 -5.58 0.48
N ASN A 134 -7.82 -6.68 1.22
CA ASN A 134 -6.52 -7.18 1.67
C ASN A 134 -5.91 -8.06 0.57
N ILE A 135 -4.70 -7.71 0.16
CA ILE A 135 -3.99 -8.37 -0.94
C ILE A 135 -2.79 -9.11 -0.38
N ASN A 136 -2.95 -10.42 -0.25
CA ASN A 136 -2.00 -11.33 0.39
C ASN A 136 -1.52 -12.39 -0.58
N GLY A 137 -0.39 -13.02 -0.26
CA GLY A 137 0.00 -14.29 -0.87
C GLY A 137 -0.89 -15.45 -0.40
N ILE A 138 -0.74 -16.60 -1.04
CA ILE A 138 -1.57 -17.79 -0.81
C ILE A 138 -1.17 -18.49 0.49
N GLU A 139 0.12 -18.51 0.81
CA GLU A 139 0.68 -19.23 1.96
C GLU A 139 1.49 -18.32 2.87
N PRO A 140 1.40 -18.52 4.19
CA PRO A 140 2.24 -17.81 5.14
C PRO A 140 3.62 -18.45 5.24
N ILE A 141 4.64 -17.61 5.35
CA ILE A 141 6.02 -18.01 5.57
C ILE A 141 6.42 -17.58 6.99
N SER A 142 7.04 -18.49 7.74
CA SER A 142 7.60 -18.25 9.08
C SER A 142 9.11 -18.08 9.02
#